data_81a4855c016708392d6a36125c214614
#
_entry.id   81a4855c016708392d6a36125c214614
#
_cell.length_a   1.000
_cell.length_b   1.000
_cell.length_c   1.000
_cell.angle_alpha   90.00
_cell.angle_beta   90.00
_cell.angle_gamma   90.00
#
_symmetry.space_group_name_H-M   'P 1'
#
loop_
_entity.id
_entity.type
_entity.pdbx_description
1 polymer ?
#
loop_
_entity_poly.entity_id
_entity_poly.type
_entity_poly.pdbx_seq_one_letter_code
_entity_poly.pdbx_strand_id
1 'polypeptide(L)'
;MQNSQVPVDKKTNLVQIYGLFIGIIAAIAVYYLMPSNAGEVAGAAAGTKKLNTDGIAIVAAVAVLMGIWWMTEAIALPATALLPMVLFPILGVDTFKSAVTPYASDTIFLFMGGFVLALAMQKWNLHIRIALGIVLLIGTSPKRLIAGFMVATGFISMWVSNTATAVMMLPVGLSVLYLVEKLVGNANIPQSASVEATQVLDDDAVRQSTQGGAMNAIMHKGKDVVQEVKDKTKAFRSNFGIALMLGIAYAASLGSLGTLIGTPPNAILLGNMKDMGIEIGFGEWMLMGVPLSIVLLAACWALLVYVLFPPEIKEIPGGKEVIRAELAKLGSFSTPEKLVAIVFFLAAFCWVFLGFIFKSYGIKIGSLDSIIAMSVAIILFIIPANSSGERLIDWDTAKHLPWDILLLFGGGLALSAQFGKTGLSLWIGEQVSSLSVLPMVIVILAVTALVIFLTEITSNTATAAAFIPVIIGVAGGLGYAEHNVLLFAIPVALAATCAFMLPVATPPNAIAYGSGYVRIKDMIKAGFWLNIISIFLITAIVMTIGTAVFDLKY
;
A
#
# COMPACT_ATOMS: atom_id res chain seq x y z
N MET A 1 28.27 -20.30 24.85
CA MET A 1 27.02 -20.70 24.21
C MET A 1 25.94 -20.71 25.28
N GLN A 2 25.21 -19.61 25.44
CA GLN A 2 24.00 -19.55 26.29
C GLN A 2 22.87 -19.05 25.42
N ASN A 3 21.88 -19.92 25.20
CA ASN A 3 20.63 -19.61 24.51
C ASN A 3 19.81 -18.63 25.35
N SER A 4 19.85 -17.36 25.02
CA SER A 4 18.86 -16.41 25.51
C SER A 4 17.61 -16.50 24.62
N GLN A 5 16.64 -17.31 25.01
CA GLN A 5 15.30 -17.30 24.46
C GLN A 5 14.64 -15.97 24.81
N VAL A 6 14.35 -15.16 23.79
CA VAL A 6 13.57 -13.93 23.92
C VAL A 6 12.12 -14.29 24.23
N PRO A 7 11.46 -13.71 25.26
CA PRO A 7 10.09 -14.03 25.59
C PRO A 7 9.15 -13.51 24.46
N VAL A 8 8.47 -14.41 23.80
CA VAL A 8 7.36 -14.09 22.86
C VAL A 8 6.20 -13.52 23.67
N ASP A 9 5.73 -12.35 23.31
CA ASP A 9 4.67 -11.63 24.02
C ASP A 9 3.36 -12.45 23.97
N LYS A 10 2.92 -12.97 25.12
CA LYS A 10 1.76 -13.87 25.26
C LYS A 10 0.42 -13.28 24.79
N LYS A 11 0.32 -11.94 24.62
CA LYS A 11 -0.94 -11.29 24.22
C LYS A 11 -1.24 -11.40 22.72
N THR A 12 -0.24 -11.48 21.88
CA THR A 12 -0.39 -11.63 20.42
C THR A 12 -1.01 -12.98 20.05
N ASN A 13 -0.77 -14.00 20.87
CA ASN A 13 -1.20 -15.38 20.63
C ASN A 13 -2.72 -15.60 20.75
N LEU A 14 -3.45 -14.81 21.55
CA LEU A 14 -4.88 -15.05 21.79
C LEU A 14 -5.75 -14.63 20.60
N VAL A 15 -5.51 -13.47 19.99
CA VAL A 15 -6.28 -13.00 18.83
C VAL A 15 -6.08 -13.93 17.64
N GLN A 16 -4.85 -14.39 17.41
CA GLN A 16 -4.52 -15.34 16.35
C GLN A 16 -5.20 -16.70 16.57
N ILE A 17 -5.12 -17.23 17.80
CA ILE A 17 -5.76 -18.52 18.15
C ILE A 17 -7.29 -18.43 18.00
N TYR A 18 -7.90 -17.38 18.56
CA TYR A 18 -9.35 -17.20 18.39
C TYR A 18 -9.74 -16.97 16.93
N GLY A 19 -8.95 -16.18 16.18
CA GLY A 19 -9.16 -15.93 14.76
C GLY A 19 -9.14 -17.22 13.94
N LEU A 20 -8.21 -18.15 14.27
CA LEU A 20 -8.11 -19.43 13.58
C LEU A 20 -9.40 -20.26 13.75
N PHE A 21 -9.88 -20.41 14.98
CA PHE A 21 -11.10 -21.19 15.25
C PHE A 21 -12.38 -20.48 14.77
N ILE A 22 -12.48 -19.15 14.99
CA ILE A 22 -13.61 -18.35 14.53
C ILE A 22 -13.72 -18.41 13.02
N GLY A 23 -12.61 -18.32 12.28
CA GLY A 23 -12.58 -18.41 10.83
C GLY A 23 -13.14 -19.74 10.33
N ILE A 24 -12.72 -20.87 10.92
CA ILE A 24 -13.21 -22.20 10.57
C ILE A 24 -14.72 -22.34 10.89
N ILE A 25 -15.13 -21.95 12.09
CA ILE A 25 -16.55 -22.03 12.51
C ILE A 25 -17.43 -21.16 11.62
N ALA A 26 -16.99 -19.91 11.33
CA ALA A 26 -17.72 -19.01 10.47
C ALA A 26 -17.84 -19.54 9.03
N ALA A 27 -16.76 -20.12 8.49
CA ALA A 27 -16.80 -20.75 7.17
C ALA A 27 -17.81 -21.90 7.09
N ILE A 28 -17.78 -22.78 8.09
CA ILE A 28 -18.75 -23.89 8.21
C ILE A 28 -20.17 -23.33 8.31
N ALA A 29 -20.38 -22.33 9.17
CA ALA A 29 -21.70 -21.69 9.33
C ALA A 29 -22.20 -21.09 8.01
N VAL A 30 -21.35 -20.34 7.29
CA VAL A 30 -21.71 -19.73 5.99
C VAL A 30 -22.08 -20.81 4.96
N TYR A 31 -21.33 -21.90 4.90
CA TYR A 31 -21.67 -23.01 4.00
C TYR A 31 -23.09 -23.58 4.26
N TYR A 32 -23.42 -23.85 5.52
CA TYR A 32 -24.75 -24.43 5.87
C TYR A 32 -25.90 -23.41 5.88
N LEU A 33 -25.59 -22.11 6.09
CA LEU A 33 -26.59 -21.04 6.05
C LEU A 33 -26.85 -20.51 4.64
N MET A 34 -26.08 -20.95 3.63
CA MET A 34 -26.33 -20.55 2.24
C MET A 34 -27.71 -21.02 1.81
N PRO A 35 -28.58 -20.12 1.29
CA PRO A 35 -29.91 -20.50 0.84
C PRO A 35 -29.88 -21.57 -0.26
N SER A 36 -30.71 -22.58 -0.15
CA SER A 36 -30.78 -23.67 -1.13
C SER A 36 -31.14 -23.23 -2.55
N ASN A 37 -31.75 -22.06 -2.69
CA ASN A 37 -32.08 -21.42 -3.96
C ASN A 37 -30.98 -20.47 -4.49
N ALA A 38 -29.80 -20.35 -3.83
CA ALA A 38 -28.75 -19.44 -4.23
C ALA A 38 -28.30 -19.64 -5.69
N GLY A 39 -28.23 -20.92 -6.13
CA GLY A 39 -27.90 -21.25 -7.52
C GLY A 39 -28.98 -20.84 -8.51
N GLU A 40 -30.24 -20.82 -8.11
CA GLU A 40 -31.37 -20.36 -8.94
C GLU A 40 -31.37 -18.84 -9.05
N VAL A 41 -31.16 -18.13 -7.93
CA VAL A 41 -31.07 -16.68 -7.88
C VAL A 41 -29.89 -16.20 -8.75
N ALA A 42 -28.70 -16.75 -8.57
CA ALA A 42 -27.53 -16.41 -9.37
C ALA A 42 -27.69 -16.79 -10.85
N GLY A 43 -28.35 -17.94 -11.13
CA GLY A 43 -28.67 -18.38 -12.48
C GLY A 43 -29.63 -17.45 -13.20
N ALA A 44 -30.67 -16.97 -12.52
CA ALA A 44 -31.59 -15.99 -13.05
C ALA A 44 -30.89 -14.68 -13.43
N ALA A 45 -30.02 -14.19 -12.55
CA ALA A 45 -29.20 -13.01 -12.82
C ALA A 45 -28.22 -13.21 -14.01
N ALA A 46 -27.72 -14.43 -14.19
CA ALA A 46 -26.85 -14.79 -15.33
C ALA A 46 -27.61 -15.05 -16.64
N GLY A 47 -28.95 -15.01 -16.64
CA GLY A 47 -29.75 -15.41 -17.80
C GLY A 47 -29.73 -16.93 -18.09
N THR A 48 -29.33 -17.74 -17.10
CA THR A 48 -29.28 -19.22 -17.16
C THR A 48 -30.28 -19.86 -16.22
N LYS A 49 -30.57 -21.16 -16.41
CA LYS A 49 -31.60 -21.81 -15.58
C LYS A 49 -31.18 -22.02 -14.12
N LYS A 50 -29.94 -22.39 -13.87
CA LYS A 50 -29.44 -22.68 -12.52
C LYS A 50 -27.91 -22.78 -12.52
N LEU A 51 -27.26 -22.20 -11.51
CA LEU A 51 -25.87 -22.41 -11.18
C LEU A 51 -25.70 -23.39 -10.01
N ASN A 52 -24.48 -23.87 -9.78
CA ASN A 52 -24.21 -24.83 -8.71
C ASN A 52 -24.23 -24.13 -7.34
N THR A 53 -25.29 -24.40 -6.54
CA THR A 53 -25.44 -23.84 -5.17
C THR A 53 -24.28 -24.24 -4.26
N ASP A 54 -23.77 -25.47 -4.33
CA ASP A 54 -22.65 -25.92 -3.50
C ASP A 54 -21.38 -25.17 -3.85
N GLY A 55 -21.12 -24.91 -5.13
CA GLY A 55 -19.99 -24.10 -5.56
C GLY A 55 -20.05 -22.69 -4.98
N ILE A 56 -21.24 -22.05 -5.00
CA ILE A 56 -21.45 -20.73 -4.40
C ILE A 56 -21.17 -20.78 -2.89
N ALA A 57 -21.72 -21.77 -2.19
CA ALA A 57 -21.58 -21.95 -0.75
C ALA A 57 -20.13 -22.18 -0.33
N ILE A 58 -19.40 -23.02 -1.07
CA ILE A 58 -17.98 -23.30 -0.80
C ILE A 58 -17.13 -22.04 -0.99
N VAL A 59 -17.33 -21.30 -2.10
CA VAL A 59 -16.55 -20.08 -2.35
C VAL A 59 -16.85 -19.01 -1.31
N ALA A 60 -18.12 -18.85 -0.90
CA ALA A 60 -18.49 -17.94 0.19
C ALA A 60 -17.84 -18.36 1.52
N ALA A 61 -17.83 -19.65 1.85
CA ALA A 61 -17.18 -20.17 3.06
C ALA A 61 -15.67 -19.94 3.05
N VAL A 62 -14.99 -20.22 1.93
CA VAL A 62 -13.55 -19.96 1.78
C VAL A 62 -13.24 -18.45 1.85
N ALA A 63 -14.08 -17.61 1.27
CA ALA A 63 -13.93 -16.15 1.35
C ALA A 63 -14.02 -15.65 2.78
N VAL A 64 -14.99 -16.13 3.56
CA VAL A 64 -15.15 -15.78 4.99
C VAL A 64 -13.97 -16.31 5.82
N LEU A 65 -13.52 -17.54 5.58
CA LEU A 65 -12.34 -18.11 6.22
C LEU A 65 -11.11 -17.23 6.00
N MET A 66 -10.81 -16.94 4.72
CA MET A 66 -9.65 -16.13 4.34
C MET A 66 -9.78 -14.70 4.89
N GLY A 67 -10.97 -14.10 4.79
CA GLY A 67 -11.22 -12.76 5.32
C GLY A 67 -10.94 -12.67 6.82
N ILE A 68 -11.48 -13.60 7.62
CA ILE A 68 -11.24 -13.65 9.08
C ILE A 68 -9.75 -13.90 9.38
N TRP A 69 -9.10 -14.84 8.69
CA TRP A 69 -7.69 -15.15 8.91
C TRP A 69 -6.76 -14.01 8.48
N TRP A 70 -7.11 -13.27 7.43
CA TRP A 70 -6.39 -12.04 7.04
C TRP A 70 -6.58 -10.91 8.06
N MET A 71 -7.80 -10.73 8.57
CA MET A 71 -8.11 -9.67 9.54
C MET A 71 -7.50 -9.92 10.93
N THR A 72 -7.40 -11.18 11.34
CA THR A 72 -6.87 -11.57 12.66
C THR A 72 -5.41 -11.98 12.62
N GLU A 73 -4.80 -12.06 11.41
CA GLU A 73 -3.48 -12.66 11.20
C GLU A 73 -3.35 -14.03 11.88
N ALA A 74 -4.43 -14.83 11.82
CA ALA A 74 -4.48 -16.16 12.44
C ALA A 74 -3.31 -17.03 12.02
N ILE A 75 -2.90 -16.95 10.76
CA ILE A 75 -1.63 -17.39 10.20
C ILE A 75 -1.06 -16.25 9.35
N ALA A 76 0.21 -16.35 8.93
CA ALA A 76 0.82 -15.33 8.06
C ALA A 76 -0.05 -15.05 6.83
N LEU A 77 -0.22 -13.75 6.48
CA LEU A 77 -1.07 -13.32 5.36
C LEU A 77 -0.80 -14.08 4.05
N PRO A 78 0.48 -14.26 3.61
CA PRO A 78 0.77 -15.04 2.40
C PRO A 78 0.44 -16.53 2.54
N ALA A 79 0.49 -17.10 3.75
CA ALA A 79 0.08 -18.50 3.96
C ALA A 79 -1.45 -18.66 3.82
N THR A 80 -2.24 -17.71 4.34
CA THR A 80 -3.69 -17.66 4.10
C THR A 80 -3.99 -17.55 2.60
N ALA A 81 -3.20 -16.78 1.88
CA ALA A 81 -3.35 -16.60 0.43
C ALA A 81 -3.09 -17.87 -0.39
N LEU A 82 -2.50 -18.92 0.18
CA LEU A 82 -2.33 -20.21 -0.49
C LEU A 82 -3.56 -21.12 -0.38
N LEU A 83 -4.54 -20.80 0.47
CA LEU A 83 -5.74 -21.61 0.67
C LEU A 83 -6.54 -21.90 -0.62
N PRO A 84 -6.73 -20.94 -1.54
CA PRO A 84 -7.47 -21.18 -2.79
C PRO A 84 -6.92 -22.35 -3.62
N MET A 85 -5.58 -22.44 -3.75
CA MET A 85 -4.97 -23.51 -4.55
C MET A 85 -5.13 -24.90 -3.92
N VAL A 86 -5.42 -24.97 -2.61
CA VAL A 86 -5.63 -26.22 -1.89
C VAL A 86 -7.11 -26.53 -1.76
N LEU A 87 -7.90 -25.57 -1.27
CA LEU A 87 -9.30 -25.82 -0.90
C LEU A 87 -10.21 -25.97 -2.13
N PHE A 88 -10.06 -25.16 -3.17
CA PHE A 88 -10.94 -25.26 -4.34
C PHE A 88 -10.81 -26.59 -5.09
N PRO A 89 -9.62 -27.15 -5.31
CA PRO A 89 -9.52 -28.50 -5.89
C PRO A 89 -10.04 -29.61 -4.98
N ILE A 90 -9.75 -29.58 -3.67
CA ILE A 90 -10.19 -30.60 -2.73
C ILE A 90 -11.72 -30.60 -2.58
N LEU A 91 -12.33 -29.41 -2.59
CA LEU A 91 -13.77 -29.24 -2.45
C LEU A 91 -14.52 -29.33 -3.81
N GLY A 92 -13.82 -29.63 -4.90
CA GLY A 92 -14.42 -29.88 -6.21
C GLY A 92 -14.96 -28.63 -6.93
N VAL A 93 -14.54 -27.42 -6.52
CA VAL A 93 -14.96 -26.16 -7.14
C VAL A 93 -14.19 -25.90 -8.43
N ASP A 94 -12.89 -26.19 -8.45
CA ASP A 94 -12.02 -25.97 -9.60
C ASP A 94 -10.86 -26.98 -9.65
N THR A 95 -10.13 -27.02 -10.75
CA THR A 95 -8.92 -27.84 -10.86
C THR A 95 -7.72 -27.13 -10.22
N PHE A 96 -6.73 -27.89 -9.75
CA PHE A 96 -5.49 -27.30 -9.20
C PHE A 96 -4.82 -26.35 -10.21
N LYS A 97 -4.74 -26.76 -11.49
CA LYS A 97 -4.17 -25.93 -12.56
C LYS A 97 -4.89 -24.58 -12.66
N SER A 98 -6.20 -24.57 -12.66
CA SER A 98 -6.98 -23.33 -12.75
C SER A 98 -6.85 -22.47 -11.48
N ALA A 99 -6.81 -23.08 -10.30
CA ALA A 99 -6.67 -22.38 -9.03
C ALA A 99 -5.28 -21.70 -8.86
N VAL A 100 -4.21 -22.24 -9.49
CA VAL A 100 -2.86 -21.64 -9.40
C VAL A 100 -2.59 -20.61 -10.49
N THR A 101 -3.32 -20.60 -11.59
CA THR A 101 -3.11 -19.66 -12.69
C THR A 101 -3.07 -18.19 -12.27
N PRO A 102 -3.94 -17.69 -11.36
CA PRO A 102 -3.93 -16.31 -10.90
C PRO A 102 -2.63 -15.88 -10.19
N TYR A 103 -1.87 -16.82 -9.61
CA TYR A 103 -0.58 -16.52 -8.96
C TYR A 103 0.56 -16.23 -9.96
N ALA A 104 0.33 -16.47 -11.23
CA ALA A 104 1.24 -16.12 -12.33
C ALA A 104 0.57 -15.16 -13.33
N SER A 105 -0.35 -14.30 -12.84
CA SER A 105 -0.98 -13.28 -13.67
C SER A 105 0.04 -12.21 -14.08
N ASP A 106 -0.17 -11.60 -15.21
CA ASP A 106 0.67 -10.51 -15.72
C ASP A 106 0.68 -9.28 -14.76
N THR A 107 -0.40 -9.05 -14.02
CA THR A 107 -0.42 -8.04 -12.96
C THR A 107 0.64 -8.32 -11.89
N ILE A 108 0.85 -9.58 -11.50
CA ILE A 108 1.91 -9.97 -10.55
C ILE A 108 3.28 -9.67 -11.13
N PHE A 109 3.51 -9.93 -12.42
CA PHE A 109 4.77 -9.62 -13.10
C PHE A 109 4.99 -8.12 -13.28
N LEU A 110 3.93 -7.31 -13.47
CA LEU A 110 4.02 -5.84 -13.42
C LEU A 110 4.63 -5.39 -12.09
N PHE A 111 4.08 -5.87 -10.97
CA PHE A 111 4.57 -5.52 -9.64
C PHE A 111 5.96 -6.06 -9.37
N MET A 112 6.25 -7.29 -9.77
CA MET A 112 7.57 -7.89 -9.62
C MET A 112 8.65 -7.04 -10.32
N GLY A 113 8.41 -6.62 -11.56
CA GLY A 113 9.34 -5.74 -12.28
C GLY A 113 9.46 -4.35 -11.64
N GLY A 114 8.35 -3.78 -11.19
CA GLY A 114 8.35 -2.51 -10.42
C GLY A 114 9.15 -2.60 -9.12
N PHE A 115 9.02 -3.70 -8.37
CA PHE A 115 9.81 -3.95 -7.16
C PHE A 115 11.30 -4.15 -7.45
N VAL A 116 11.66 -4.81 -8.55
CA VAL A 116 13.05 -4.93 -8.98
C VAL A 116 13.65 -3.54 -9.26
N LEU A 117 12.92 -2.67 -9.95
CA LEU A 117 13.33 -1.29 -10.19
C LEU A 117 13.49 -0.51 -8.87
N ALA A 118 12.54 -0.65 -7.95
CA ALA A 118 12.59 -0.03 -6.63
C ALA A 118 13.81 -0.49 -5.83
N LEU A 119 14.12 -1.80 -5.84
CA LEU A 119 15.32 -2.34 -5.18
C LEU A 119 16.61 -1.79 -5.80
N ALA A 120 16.68 -1.62 -7.12
CA ALA A 120 17.83 -0.99 -7.77
C ALA A 120 17.99 0.47 -7.34
N MET A 121 16.90 1.24 -7.26
CA MET A 121 16.92 2.61 -6.73
C MET A 121 17.40 2.66 -5.27
N GLN A 122 17.02 1.67 -4.46
CA GLN A 122 17.45 1.55 -3.06
C GLN A 122 18.92 1.17 -2.96
N LYS A 123 19.37 0.16 -3.70
CA LYS A 123 20.76 -0.31 -3.70
C LYS A 123 21.76 0.83 -3.96
N TRP A 124 21.40 1.77 -4.84
CA TRP A 124 22.27 2.88 -5.24
C TRP A 124 21.89 4.22 -4.60
N ASN A 125 21.04 4.25 -3.57
CA ASN A 125 20.61 5.46 -2.84
C ASN A 125 20.01 6.60 -3.69
N LEU A 126 19.57 6.30 -4.92
CA LEU A 126 18.97 7.27 -5.82
C LEU A 126 17.72 7.93 -5.21
N HIS A 127 16.90 7.14 -4.55
CA HIS A 127 15.67 7.59 -3.88
C HIS A 127 15.94 8.65 -2.79
N ILE A 128 17.00 8.49 -1.98
CA ILE A 128 17.40 9.46 -0.94
C ILE A 128 17.85 10.78 -1.59
N ARG A 129 18.63 10.68 -2.65
CA ARG A 129 19.11 11.87 -3.38
C ARG A 129 17.95 12.65 -3.98
N ILE A 130 16.98 11.98 -4.60
CA ILE A 130 15.76 12.60 -5.14
C ILE A 130 14.97 13.28 -4.01
N ALA A 131 14.78 12.59 -2.89
CA ALA A 131 14.05 13.12 -1.74
C ALA A 131 14.68 14.40 -1.18
N LEU A 132 15.99 14.38 -0.88
CA LEU A 132 16.68 15.54 -0.34
C LEU A 132 16.71 16.69 -1.35
N GLY A 133 16.81 16.39 -2.66
CA GLY A 133 16.69 17.38 -3.74
C GLY A 133 15.33 18.10 -3.72
N ILE A 134 14.24 17.35 -3.59
CA ILE A 134 12.87 17.91 -3.50
C ILE A 134 12.72 18.78 -2.26
N VAL A 135 13.21 18.32 -1.10
CA VAL A 135 13.17 19.10 0.16
C VAL A 135 13.91 20.43 0.01
N LEU A 136 15.11 20.41 -0.60
CA LEU A 136 15.89 21.64 -0.85
C LEU A 136 15.17 22.61 -1.80
N LEU A 137 14.46 22.09 -2.80
CA LEU A 137 13.72 22.87 -3.79
C LEU A 137 12.51 23.60 -3.15
N ILE A 138 11.75 22.91 -2.30
CA ILE A 138 10.55 23.46 -1.65
C ILE A 138 10.93 24.48 -0.58
N GLY A 139 12.06 24.25 0.13
CA GLY A 139 12.61 25.18 1.10
C GLY A 139 12.55 24.70 2.54
N THR A 140 13.22 25.44 3.42
CA THR A 140 13.57 25.00 4.78
C THR A 140 12.89 25.81 5.90
N SER A 141 11.90 26.67 5.60
CA SER A 141 11.05 27.18 6.67
C SER A 141 10.20 26.03 7.24
N PRO A 142 9.80 26.04 8.53
CA PRO A 142 9.17 24.89 9.18
C PRO A 142 8.02 24.29 8.38
N LYS A 143 7.08 25.13 7.92
CA LYS A 143 5.94 24.70 7.12
C LYS A 143 6.33 24.13 5.76
N ARG A 144 7.31 24.80 5.09
CA ARG A 144 7.82 24.34 3.78
C ARG A 144 8.67 23.07 3.92
N LEU A 145 9.39 22.93 5.02
CA LEU A 145 10.16 21.73 5.29
C LEU A 145 9.26 20.51 5.44
N ILE A 146 8.16 20.63 6.21
CA ILE A 146 7.14 19.58 6.30
C ILE A 146 6.56 19.27 4.91
N ALA A 147 6.19 20.29 4.13
CA ALA A 147 5.71 20.11 2.76
C ALA A 147 6.75 19.40 1.88
N GLY A 148 8.03 19.80 1.99
CA GLY A 148 9.14 19.19 1.25
C GLY A 148 9.29 17.70 1.55
N PHE A 149 9.27 17.33 2.83
CA PHE A 149 9.29 15.92 3.23
C PHE A 149 8.06 15.17 2.75
N MET A 150 6.87 15.74 2.85
CA MET A 150 5.64 15.10 2.39
C MET A 150 5.63 14.91 0.87
N VAL A 151 6.03 15.91 0.08
CA VAL A 151 6.10 15.80 -1.38
C VAL A 151 7.17 14.79 -1.80
N ALA A 152 8.35 14.83 -1.17
CA ALA A 152 9.42 13.88 -1.44
C ALA A 152 8.99 12.44 -1.13
N THR A 153 8.41 12.23 0.05
CA THR A 153 7.91 10.92 0.48
C THR A 153 6.80 10.42 -0.44
N GLY A 154 5.83 11.29 -0.75
CA GLY A 154 4.72 10.95 -1.65
C GLY A 154 5.20 10.59 -3.05
N PHE A 155 6.15 11.36 -3.61
CA PHE A 155 6.72 11.07 -4.93
C PHE A 155 7.45 9.73 -4.96
N ILE A 156 8.29 9.45 -3.96
CA ILE A 156 9.01 8.16 -3.89
C ILE A 156 8.04 7.01 -3.70
N SER A 157 7.01 7.19 -2.86
CA SER A 157 6.03 6.14 -2.57
C SER A 157 5.13 5.79 -3.76
N MET A 158 5.10 6.58 -4.81
CA MET A 158 4.48 6.19 -6.08
C MET A 158 5.20 5.00 -6.76
N TRP A 159 6.50 4.82 -6.49
CA TRP A 159 7.37 3.88 -7.19
C TRP A 159 7.97 2.82 -6.27
N VAL A 160 8.02 3.11 -4.98
CA VAL A 160 8.61 2.27 -3.92
C VAL A 160 7.53 2.01 -2.88
N SER A 161 7.55 0.84 -2.24
CA SER A 161 6.53 0.51 -1.23
C SER A 161 6.48 1.54 -0.09
N ASN A 162 5.28 1.78 0.46
CA ASN A 162 5.04 2.71 1.57
C ASN A 162 5.96 2.45 2.76
N THR A 163 6.14 1.15 3.10
CA THR A 163 7.01 0.71 4.19
C THR A 163 8.46 1.12 3.96
N ALA A 164 9.03 0.77 2.80
CA ALA A 164 10.40 1.10 2.47
C ALA A 164 10.61 2.62 2.43
N THR A 165 9.67 3.35 1.84
CA THR A 165 9.71 4.82 1.79
C THR A 165 9.70 5.43 3.20
N ALA A 166 8.84 4.95 4.10
CA ALA A 166 8.77 5.47 5.47
C ALA A 166 10.02 5.12 6.29
N VAL A 167 10.53 3.87 6.18
CA VAL A 167 11.76 3.43 6.85
C VAL A 167 12.94 4.34 6.49
N MET A 168 12.99 4.81 5.25
CA MET A 168 14.08 5.69 4.78
C MET A 168 13.87 7.16 5.15
N MET A 169 12.64 7.67 5.04
CA MET A 169 12.38 9.10 5.20
C MET A 169 12.23 9.53 6.66
N LEU A 170 11.72 8.65 7.53
CA LEU A 170 11.56 8.98 8.95
C LEU A 170 12.88 9.21 9.69
N PRO A 171 13.96 8.42 9.51
CA PRO A 171 15.26 8.73 10.09
C PRO A 171 15.85 10.07 9.62
N VAL A 172 15.68 10.40 8.33
CA VAL A 172 16.11 11.70 7.80
C VAL A 172 15.32 12.82 8.46
N GLY A 173 14.00 12.66 8.59
CA GLY A 173 13.13 13.59 9.32
C GLY A 173 13.53 13.74 10.78
N LEU A 174 13.88 12.64 11.47
CA LEU A 174 14.38 12.65 12.85
C LEU A 174 15.72 13.37 12.98
N SER A 175 16.65 13.17 12.06
CA SER A 175 17.96 13.89 12.05
C SER A 175 17.76 15.39 11.93
N VAL A 176 16.84 15.82 11.05
CA VAL A 176 16.48 17.23 10.90
C VAL A 176 15.80 17.76 12.15
N LEU A 177 14.89 17.00 12.75
CA LEU A 177 14.19 17.40 13.97
C LEU A 177 15.15 17.59 15.14
N TYR A 178 16.05 16.64 15.35
CA TYR A 178 17.09 16.71 16.36
C TYR A 178 17.98 17.98 16.22
N LEU A 179 18.37 18.29 14.98
CA LEU A 179 19.18 19.46 14.75
C LEU A 179 18.41 20.77 14.98
N VAL A 180 17.14 20.83 14.60
CA VAL A 180 16.27 21.97 14.86
C VAL A 180 16.14 22.20 16.37
N GLU A 181 15.93 21.16 17.15
CA GLU A 181 15.85 21.22 18.63
C GLU A 181 17.16 21.74 19.24
N LYS A 182 18.29 21.29 18.73
CA LYS A 182 19.62 21.75 19.17
C LYS A 182 19.86 23.24 18.85
N LEU A 183 19.40 23.71 17.68
CA LEU A 183 19.57 25.09 17.25
C LEU A 183 18.63 26.09 17.95
N VAL A 184 17.46 25.63 18.36
CA VAL A 184 16.45 26.47 19.05
C VAL A 184 16.74 26.62 20.57
N GLY A 185 17.83 26.02 21.07
CA GLY A 185 18.36 26.31 22.41
C GLY A 185 17.95 25.33 23.50
N ASN A 186 17.46 24.15 23.17
CA ASN A 186 17.17 23.09 24.14
C ASN A 186 18.34 22.08 24.23
N ALA A 187 19.53 22.59 24.53
CA ALA A 187 20.85 21.98 24.31
C ALA A 187 21.29 20.93 25.35
N ASN A 188 20.43 20.11 25.92
CA ASN A 188 20.84 19.04 26.87
C ASN A 188 20.63 17.61 26.35
N ILE A 189 20.66 17.38 25.04
CA ILE A 189 20.54 16.04 24.46
C ILE A 189 21.93 15.56 24.03
N PRO A 190 22.42 14.39 24.49
CA PRO A 190 23.74 13.86 24.14
C PRO A 190 23.86 13.52 22.66
N GLN A 191 25.01 13.85 22.07
CA GLN A 191 25.34 13.65 20.66
C GLN A 191 25.35 12.14 20.25
N SER A 192 25.44 11.21 21.19
CA SER A 192 25.41 9.76 20.97
C SER A 192 24.06 9.23 20.49
N ALA A 193 22.97 9.85 20.88
CA ALA A 193 21.62 9.37 20.52
C ALA A 193 21.30 9.51 19.02
N SER A 194 21.93 10.47 18.31
CA SER A 194 21.72 10.66 16.87
C SER A 194 22.52 9.68 16.01
N VAL A 195 23.73 9.30 16.47
CA VAL A 195 24.61 8.37 15.76
C VAL A 195 24.09 6.93 15.94
N GLU A 196 23.63 6.57 17.15
CA GLU A 196 23.07 5.26 17.43
C GLU A 196 21.72 5.02 16.73
N ALA A 197 20.84 6.03 16.67
CA ALA A 197 19.58 5.94 15.91
C ALA A 197 19.82 5.75 14.41
N THR A 198 20.89 6.35 13.86
CA THR A 198 21.26 6.22 12.45
C THR A 198 21.99 4.89 12.19
N GLN A 199 22.88 4.43 13.09
CA GLN A 199 23.60 3.16 12.94
C GLN A 199 22.73 1.93 13.15
N VAL A 200 21.72 1.98 14.02
CA VAL A 200 20.78 0.85 14.23
C VAL A 200 19.87 0.61 13.02
N LEU A 201 19.70 1.64 12.17
CA LEU A 201 18.86 1.56 10.96
C LEU A 201 19.67 1.29 9.68
N ASP A 202 21.01 1.44 9.70
CA ASP A 202 21.79 1.49 8.46
C ASP A 202 22.26 0.13 7.92
N ASP A 203 22.64 -0.85 8.73
CA ASP A 203 23.30 -2.05 8.18
C ASP A 203 22.49 -3.36 8.26
N ASP A 204 21.74 -3.61 9.32
CA ASP A 204 21.05 -4.89 9.51
C ASP A 204 19.53 -4.82 9.34
N ALA A 205 18.90 -3.67 9.61
CA ALA A 205 17.46 -3.52 9.59
C ALA A 205 16.91 -3.39 8.16
N VAL A 206 17.65 -2.72 7.25
CA VAL A 206 17.27 -2.63 5.83
C VAL A 206 17.47 -3.98 5.13
N ARG A 207 18.51 -4.73 5.52
CA ARG A 207 18.74 -6.09 4.99
C ARG A 207 17.75 -7.13 5.52
N GLN A 208 17.16 -6.91 6.70
CA GLN A 208 16.21 -7.84 7.32
C GLN A 208 14.74 -7.48 7.12
N SER A 209 14.40 -6.24 6.72
CA SER A 209 13.00 -5.80 6.51
C SER A 209 12.30 -6.47 5.33
N THR A 210 13.04 -7.20 4.52
CA THR A 210 12.53 -8.02 3.41
C THR A 210 12.13 -9.44 3.81
N GLN A 211 12.37 -9.85 5.06
CA GLN A 211 11.92 -11.15 5.56
C GLN A 211 10.86 -10.93 6.65
N GLY A 212 9.70 -11.55 6.51
CA GLY A 212 8.53 -11.41 7.43
C GLY A 212 8.78 -11.75 8.93
N GLY A 213 10.02 -12.11 9.32
CA GLY A 213 10.44 -12.21 10.71
C GLY A 213 11.10 -10.94 11.27
N ALA A 214 11.41 -9.96 10.43
CA ALA A 214 12.23 -8.81 10.80
C ALA A 214 11.44 -7.65 11.40
N MET A 215 10.13 -7.57 11.15
CA MET A 215 9.27 -6.58 11.82
C MET A 215 9.38 -6.73 13.36
N ASN A 216 9.46 -7.95 13.86
CA ASN A 216 9.66 -8.21 15.29
C ASN A 216 11.08 -7.86 15.78
N ALA A 217 12.12 -8.09 14.98
CA ALA A 217 13.51 -7.74 15.34
C ALA A 217 13.75 -6.22 15.31
N ILE A 218 13.19 -5.53 14.32
CA ILE A 218 13.20 -4.06 14.23
C ILE A 218 12.39 -3.45 15.38
N MET A 219 11.23 -4.03 15.72
CA MET A 219 10.44 -3.58 16.87
C MET A 219 11.14 -3.83 18.21
N HIS A 220 11.94 -4.89 18.38
CA HIS A 220 12.65 -5.16 19.64
C HIS A 220 13.92 -4.32 19.80
N LYS A 221 14.80 -4.25 18.79
CA LYS A 221 15.97 -3.35 18.84
C LYS A 221 15.54 -1.86 18.83
N GLY A 222 14.52 -1.53 18.07
CA GLY A 222 13.90 -0.20 18.10
C GLY A 222 13.26 0.12 19.45
N LYS A 223 12.74 -0.84 20.22
CA LYS A 223 12.18 -0.62 21.56
C LYS A 223 13.23 -0.23 22.58
N ASP A 224 14.41 -0.81 22.54
CA ASP A 224 15.47 -0.52 23.51
C ASP A 224 16.09 0.86 23.23
N VAL A 225 16.36 1.18 21.97
CA VAL A 225 16.81 2.51 21.55
C VAL A 225 15.70 3.56 21.75
N VAL A 226 14.46 3.24 21.43
CA VAL A 226 13.30 4.11 21.66
C VAL A 226 13.01 4.28 23.15
N GLN A 227 13.25 3.30 24.00
CA GLN A 227 13.08 3.41 25.45
C GLN A 227 14.16 4.31 26.06
N GLU A 228 15.41 4.16 25.62
CA GLU A 228 16.51 5.03 26.06
C GLU A 228 16.35 6.48 25.53
N VAL A 229 15.88 6.64 24.29
CA VAL A 229 15.49 7.93 23.72
C VAL A 229 14.25 8.47 24.43
N LYS A 230 13.24 7.66 24.76
CA LYS A 230 12.03 8.08 25.52
C LYS A 230 12.36 8.60 26.93
N ASP A 231 13.29 7.96 27.62
CA ASP A 231 13.65 8.40 28.97
C ASP A 231 14.47 9.69 28.95
N LYS A 232 15.22 9.95 27.86
CA LYS A 232 15.99 11.17 27.64
C LYS A 232 15.20 12.29 26.95
N THR A 233 14.13 11.96 26.16
CA THR A 233 13.31 12.94 25.39
C THR A 233 11.97 13.28 26.04
N LYS A 234 11.69 12.85 27.27
CA LYS A 234 10.46 13.23 28.01
C LYS A 234 10.21 14.75 28.11
N ALA A 235 11.16 15.57 27.68
CA ALA A 235 11.15 17.01 27.84
C ALA A 235 10.62 17.81 26.64
N PHE A 236 10.61 17.32 25.39
CA PHE A 236 10.29 18.21 24.26
C PHE A 236 9.42 17.56 23.17
N ARG A 237 8.13 17.82 23.23
CA ARG A 237 7.17 17.53 22.16
C ARG A 237 6.77 18.83 21.50
N SER A 238 7.23 19.02 20.26
CA SER A 238 6.84 20.16 19.46
C SER A 238 5.74 19.76 18.47
N ASN A 239 4.82 20.67 18.18
CA ASN A 239 3.86 20.49 17.09
C ASN A 239 4.58 20.30 15.75
N PHE A 240 5.74 20.94 15.58
CA PHE A 240 6.59 20.75 14.41
C PHE A 240 7.02 19.28 14.25
N GLY A 241 7.51 18.65 15.34
CA GLY A 241 7.90 17.25 15.32
C GLY A 241 6.74 16.30 15.03
N ILE A 242 5.58 16.53 15.67
CA ILE A 242 4.37 15.73 15.42
C ILE A 242 3.95 15.86 13.95
N ALA A 243 3.85 17.10 13.43
CA ALA A 243 3.45 17.35 12.04
C ALA A 243 4.43 16.77 11.02
N LEU A 244 5.75 16.80 11.30
CA LEU A 244 6.76 16.23 10.42
C LEU A 244 6.67 14.70 10.38
N MET A 245 6.59 14.03 11.54
CA MET A 245 6.52 12.57 11.61
C MET A 245 5.23 12.01 11.01
N LEU A 246 4.08 12.59 11.37
CA LEU A 246 2.79 12.22 10.77
C LEU A 246 2.74 12.56 9.28
N GLY A 247 3.29 13.73 8.88
CA GLY A 247 3.36 14.14 7.49
C GLY A 247 4.12 13.16 6.62
N ILE A 248 5.27 12.66 7.07
CA ILE A 248 6.03 11.62 6.35
C ILE A 248 5.22 10.32 6.27
N ALA A 249 4.67 9.84 7.39
CA ALA A 249 3.93 8.58 7.41
C ALA A 249 2.69 8.61 6.50
N TYR A 250 1.89 9.67 6.61
CA TYR A 250 0.68 9.80 5.80
C TYR A 250 1.01 10.05 4.32
N ALA A 251 2.07 10.80 4.04
CA ALA A 251 2.51 11.03 2.66
C ALA A 251 2.96 9.75 1.96
N ALA A 252 3.52 8.77 2.68
CA ALA A 252 3.85 7.47 2.10
C ALA A 252 2.59 6.75 1.59
N SER A 253 1.50 6.74 2.37
CA SER A 253 0.23 6.14 1.96
C SER A 253 -0.48 6.95 0.87
N LEU A 254 -0.56 8.28 1.02
CA LEU A 254 -1.26 9.14 0.07
C LEU A 254 -0.56 9.23 -1.29
N GLY A 255 0.80 9.24 -1.29
CA GLY A 255 1.58 9.26 -2.52
C GLY A 255 1.40 7.99 -3.34
N SER A 256 1.36 6.84 -2.68
CA SER A 256 1.25 5.54 -3.34
C SER A 256 -0.04 5.35 -4.17
N LEU A 257 -1.07 6.14 -3.92
CA LEU A 257 -2.31 6.14 -4.73
C LEU A 257 -2.07 6.58 -6.18
N GLY A 258 -1.00 7.35 -6.42
CA GLY A 258 -0.72 7.99 -7.71
C GLY A 258 -0.40 7.02 -8.85
N THR A 259 0.08 5.81 -8.57
CA THR A 259 0.43 4.81 -9.60
C THR A 259 -0.16 3.45 -9.30
N LEU A 260 -0.23 2.60 -10.32
CA LEU A 260 -0.70 1.21 -10.14
C LEU A 260 0.21 0.42 -9.19
N ILE A 261 1.52 0.60 -9.27
CA ILE A 261 2.52 -0.15 -8.47
C ILE A 261 2.80 0.44 -7.09
N GLY A 262 2.24 1.60 -6.76
CA GLY A 262 2.53 2.30 -5.50
C GLY A 262 1.98 1.57 -4.27
N THR A 263 0.83 0.90 -4.39
CA THR A 263 0.18 0.22 -3.27
C THR A 263 -0.48 -1.10 -3.70
N PRO A 264 -0.44 -2.13 -2.83
CA PRO A 264 -1.07 -3.43 -3.08
C PRO A 264 -2.56 -3.41 -3.46
N PRO A 265 -3.43 -2.62 -2.85
CA PRO A 265 -4.82 -2.52 -3.24
C PRO A 265 -5.05 -2.19 -4.73
N ASN A 266 -4.21 -1.33 -5.32
CA ASN A 266 -4.30 -0.99 -6.75
C ASN A 266 -4.02 -2.21 -7.64
N ALA A 267 -3.07 -3.07 -7.24
CA ALA A 267 -2.77 -4.31 -7.94
C ALA A 267 -3.94 -5.29 -7.94
N ILE A 268 -4.56 -5.43 -6.78
CA ILE A 268 -5.70 -6.33 -6.61
C ILE A 268 -6.87 -5.84 -7.49
N LEU A 269 -7.11 -4.54 -7.50
CA LEU A 269 -8.09 -3.95 -8.41
C LEU A 269 -7.76 -4.27 -9.87
N LEU A 270 -6.53 -3.97 -10.30
CA LEU A 270 -6.09 -4.18 -11.68
C LEU A 270 -6.29 -5.63 -12.13
N GLY A 271 -5.88 -6.60 -11.29
CA GLY A 271 -6.05 -8.01 -11.58
C GLY A 271 -7.51 -8.43 -11.71
N ASN A 272 -8.37 -7.98 -10.77
CA ASN A 272 -9.81 -8.27 -10.82
C ASN A 272 -10.48 -7.68 -12.06
N MET A 273 -10.14 -6.45 -12.44
CA MET A 273 -10.69 -5.80 -13.63
C MET A 273 -10.27 -6.54 -14.90
N LYS A 274 -9.03 -7.00 -14.95
CA LYS A 274 -8.53 -7.76 -16.08
C LYS A 274 -9.21 -9.10 -16.24
N ASP A 275 -9.50 -9.81 -15.16
CA ASP A 275 -10.28 -11.05 -15.18
C ASP A 275 -11.70 -10.83 -15.75
N MET A 276 -12.22 -9.61 -15.67
CA MET A 276 -13.47 -9.18 -16.28
C MET A 276 -13.31 -8.63 -17.71
N GLY A 277 -12.10 -8.67 -18.27
CA GLY A 277 -11.80 -8.10 -19.60
C GLY A 277 -11.70 -6.57 -19.62
N ILE A 278 -11.61 -5.92 -18.46
CA ILE A 278 -11.44 -4.46 -18.33
C ILE A 278 -9.95 -4.16 -18.16
N GLU A 279 -9.36 -3.50 -19.14
CA GLU A 279 -7.96 -3.07 -19.10
C GLU A 279 -7.88 -1.66 -18.52
N ILE A 280 -7.04 -1.47 -17.50
CA ILE A 280 -6.68 -0.17 -16.92
C ILE A 280 -5.22 0.07 -17.24
N GLY A 281 -4.93 1.04 -18.11
CA GLY A 281 -3.56 1.41 -18.47
C GLY A 281 -2.86 2.19 -17.34
N PHE A 282 -1.54 2.01 -17.23
CA PHE A 282 -0.74 2.69 -16.22
C PHE A 282 -0.85 4.22 -16.32
N GLY A 283 -0.76 4.76 -17.55
CA GLY A 283 -0.94 6.19 -17.81
C GLY A 283 -2.38 6.67 -17.54
N GLU A 284 -3.39 5.87 -17.87
CA GLU A 284 -4.80 6.19 -17.57
C GLU A 284 -5.02 6.28 -16.07
N TRP A 285 -4.50 5.32 -15.28
CA TRP A 285 -4.55 5.40 -13.82
C TRP A 285 -3.92 6.67 -13.29
N MET A 286 -2.72 7.05 -13.78
CA MET A 286 -2.01 8.23 -13.32
C MET A 286 -2.77 9.53 -13.59
N LEU A 287 -3.57 9.61 -14.67
CA LEU A 287 -4.41 10.79 -14.94
C LEU A 287 -5.44 11.05 -13.83
N MET A 288 -5.88 10.03 -13.11
CA MET A 288 -6.77 10.15 -11.95
C MET A 288 -6.00 10.10 -10.63
N GLY A 289 -5.09 9.15 -10.48
CA GLY A 289 -4.41 8.85 -9.22
C GLY A 289 -3.44 9.96 -8.78
N VAL A 290 -2.68 10.55 -9.71
CA VAL A 290 -1.74 11.62 -9.38
C VAL A 290 -2.46 12.90 -8.92
N PRO A 291 -3.49 13.41 -9.61
CA PRO A 291 -4.29 14.52 -9.08
C PRO A 291 -4.88 14.24 -7.69
N LEU A 292 -5.43 13.05 -7.46
CA LEU A 292 -5.95 12.65 -6.15
C LEU A 292 -4.85 12.68 -5.07
N SER A 293 -3.69 12.09 -5.35
CA SER A 293 -2.53 12.10 -4.46
C SER A 293 -2.10 13.52 -4.11
N ILE A 294 -1.98 14.40 -5.09
CA ILE A 294 -1.58 15.80 -4.90
C ILE A 294 -2.60 16.54 -4.02
N VAL A 295 -3.88 16.40 -4.30
CA VAL A 295 -4.95 17.07 -3.53
C VAL A 295 -4.99 16.55 -2.09
N LEU A 296 -4.89 15.22 -1.90
CA LEU A 296 -4.85 14.62 -0.56
C LEU A 296 -3.59 15.00 0.22
N LEU A 297 -2.42 15.04 -0.42
CA LEU A 297 -1.18 15.51 0.20
C LEU A 297 -1.27 16.98 0.63
N ALA A 298 -1.83 17.84 -0.22
CA ALA A 298 -2.03 19.25 0.08
C ALA A 298 -3.04 19.43 1.23
N ALA A 299 -4.15 18.70 1.22
CA ALA A 299 -5.14 18.71 2.30
C ALA A 299 -4.57 18.19 3.62
N CYS A 300 -3.80 17.09 3.58
CA CYS A 300 -3.10 16.54 4.74
C CYS A 300 -2.10 17.55 5.31
N TRP A 301 -1.26 18.16 4.46
CA TRP A 301 -0.32 19.19 4.88
C TRP A 301 -1.04 20.37 5.53
N ALA A 302 -2.08 20.89 4.89
CA ALA A 302 -2.86 22.00 5.41
C ALA A 302 -3.51 21.64 6.77
N LEU A 303 -4.10 20.45 6.89
CA LEU A 303 -4.68 19.94 8.12
C LEU A 303 -3.65 19.87 9.26
N LEU A 304 -2.47 19.29 8.99
CA LEU A 304 -1.42 19.12 10.00
C LEU A 304 -0.83 20.46 10.42
N VAL A 305 -0.49 21.35 9.46
CA VAL A 305 0.35 22.52 9.68
C VAL A 305 -0.44 23.77 10.09
N TYR A 306 -1.71 23.88 9.68
CA TYR A 306 -2.53 25.06 10.01
C TYR A 306 -3.62 24.80 11.04
N VAL A 307 -4.12 23.54 11.12
CA VAL A 307 -5.30 23.24 11.96
C VAL A 307 -4.90 22.48 13.22
N LEU A 308 -4.16 21.37 13.10
CA LEU A 308 -3.97 20.44 14.22
C LEU A 308 -2.68 20.68 14.99
N PHE A 309 -1.56 20.88 14.30
CA PHE A 309 -0.22 21.00 14.87
C PHE A 309 0.56 22.15 14.24
N PRO A 310 0.11 23.41 14.37
CA PRO A 310 0.85 24.56 13.85
C PRO A 310 2.26 24.60 14.45
N PRO A 311 3.33 24.65 13.60
CA PRO A 311 4.69 24.76 14.11
C PRO A 311 4.91 26.00 14.98
N GLU A 312 5.53 25.81 16.13
CA GLU A 312 5.83 26.87 17.09
C GLU A 312 6.97 27.77 16.62
N ILE A 313 7.89 27.19 15.81
CA ILE A 313 9.08 27.87 15.28
C ILE A 313 8.74 28.57 13.97
N LYS A 314 9.26 29.78 13.78
CA LYS A 314 9.04 30.57 12.56
C LYS A 314 10.12 30.32 11.51
N GLU A 315 11.35 30.09 11.95
CA GLU A 315 12.51 29.87 11.09
C GLU A 315 13.40 28.75 11.66
N ILE A 316 14.08 28.04 10.78
CA ILE A 316 15.09 27.03 11.13
C ILE A 316 16.45 27.58 10.73
N PRO A 317 17.24 28.08 11.70
CA PRO A 317 18.60 28.55 11.40
C PRO A 317 19.43 27.42 10.80
N GLY A 318 20.11 27.66 9.68
CA GLY A 318 20.95 26.63 9.05
C GLY A 318 20.19 25.45 8.42
N GLY A 319 18.88 25.54 8.24
CA GLY A 319 18.08 24.42 7.71
C GLY A 319 18.50 23.94 6.32
N LYS A 320 18.97 24.84 5.44
CA LYS A 320 19.51 24.44 4.12
C LYS A 320 20.84 23.70 4.24
N GLU A 321 21.70 24.16 5.12
CA GLU A 321 23.02 23.58 5.39
C GLU A 321 22.89 22.16 5.90
N VAL A 322 21.89 21.88 6.72
CA VAL A 322 21.59 20.53 7.22
C VAL A 322 21.22 19.58 6.10
N ILE A 323 20.23 19.94 5.30
CA ILE A 323 19.80 19.09 4.17
C ILE A 323 20.93 18.94 3.15
N ARG A 324 21.74 19.98 2.94
CA ARG A 324 22.95 19.89 2.10
C ARG A 324 24.00 18.97 2.69
N ALA A 325 24.19 18.99 4.02
CA ALA A 325 25.12 18.10 4.70
C ALA A 325 24.68 16.63 4.57
N GLU A 326 23.38 16.33 4.72
CA GLU A 326 22.85 14.98 4.47
C GLU A 326 23.04 14.57 3.00
N LEU A 327 22.78 15.47 2.04
CA LEU A 327 23.02 15.21 0.63
C LEU A 327 24.52 15.00 0.33
N ALA A 328 25.42 15.73 1.01
CA ALA A 328 26.87 15.61 0.86
C ALA A 328 27.41 14.26 1.36
N LYS A 329 26.77 13.63 2.37
CA LYS A 329 27.12 12.26 2.82
C LYS A 329 26.98 11.21 1.71
N LEU A 330 26.07 11.43 0.76
CA LEU A 330 25.91 10.55 -0.41
C LEU A 330 27.05 10.70 -1.44
N GLY A 331 27.93 11.66 -1.27
CA GLY A 331 29.01 11.94 -2.23
C GLY A 331 28.52 12.48 -3.58
N SER A 332 29.39 12.41 -4.60
CA SER A 332 29.06 12.80 -5.96
C SER A 332 28.06 11.81 -6.59
N PHE A 333 27.31 12.29 -7.59
CA PHE A 333 26.36 11.45 -8.33
C PHE A 333 27.09 10.34 -9.10
N SER A 334 27.05 9.14 -8.57
CA SER A 334 27.82 7.99 -9.07
C SER A 334 27.32 7.48 -10.43
N THR A 335 28.14 6.72 -11.15
CA THR A 335 27.75 6.12 -12.43
C THR A 335 26.55 5.16 -12.28
N PRO A 336 26.51 4.24 -11.28
CA PRO A 336 25.35 3.41 -11.07
C PRO A 336 24.07 4.20 -10.78
N GLU A 337 24.14 5.24 -9.95
CA GLU A 337 22.98 6.12 -9.69
C GLU A 337 22.45 6.74 -10.99
N LYS A 338 23.33 7.25 -11.86
CA LYS A 338 22.96 7.83 -13.17
C LYS A 338 22.27 6.80 -14.06
N LEU A 339 22.83 5.60 -14.14
CA LEU A 339 22.27 4.51 -14.97
C LEU A 339 20.90 4.07 -14.46
N VAL A 340 20.73 3.88 -13.14
CA VAL A 340 19.43 3.57 -12.54
C VAL A 340 18.44 4.71 -12.76
N ALA A 341 18.87 5.98 -12.64
CA ALA A 341 18.01 7.12 -12.94
C ALA A 341 17.53 7.12 -14.40
N ILE A 342 18.42 6.85 -15.35
CA ILE A 342 18.06 6.75 -16.78
C ILE A 342 17.04 5.62 -16.99
N VAL A 343 17.30 4.44 -16.44
CA VAL A 343 16.36 3.30 -16.55
C VAL A 343 15.01 3.64 -15.92
N PHE A 344 15.01 4.27 -14.76
CA PHE A 344 13.78 4.71 -14.07
C PHE A 344 12.98 5.70 -14.91
N PHE A 345 13.60 6.75 -15.45
CA PHE A 345 12.90 7.73 -16.27
C PHE A 345 12.41 7.14 -17.59
N LEU A 346 13.16 6.22 -18.21
CA LEU A 346 12.71 5.50 -19.40
C LEU A 346 11.51 4.59 -19.07
N ALA A 347 11.56 3.85 -17.96
CA ALA A 347 10.45 3.02 -17.51
C ALA A 347 9.18 3.86 -17.27
N ALA A 348 9.31 4.96 -16.51
CA ALA A 348 8.21 5.89 -16.25
C ALA A 348 7.64 6.48 -17.55
N PHE A 349 8.51 6.90 -18.48
CA PHE A 349 8.09 7.38 -19.80
C PHE A 349 7.31 6.30 -20.57
N CYS A 350 7.83 5.07 -20.61
CA CYS A 350 7.18 3.97 -21.30
C CYS A 350 5.80 3.67 -20.70
N TRP A 351 5.69 3.57 -19.38
CA TRP A 351 4.42 3.32 -18.69
C TRP A 351 3.39 4.43 -18.91
N VAL A 352 3.83 5.68 -18.89
CA VAL A 352 2.90 6.82 -19.05
C VAL A 352 2.46 6.99 -20.50
N PHE A 353 3.37 6.86 -21.46
CA PHE A 353 3.11 7.32 -22.83
C PHE A 353 2.92 6.22 -23.86
N LEU A 354 3.57 5.03 -23.73
CA LEU A 354 3.50 4.02 -24.78
C LEU A 354 2.10 3.48 -25.02
N GLY A 355 1.28 3.35 -23.94
CA GLY A 355 -0.12 2.96 -24.09
C GLY A 355 -0.91 3.90 -24.98
N PHE A 356 -0.77 5.21 -24.75
CA PHE A 356 -1.43 6.24 -25.57
C PHE A 356 -0.87 6.28 -27.01
N ILE A 357 0.46 6.16 -27.16
CA ILE A 357 1.12 6.16 -28.47
C ILE A 357 0.61 4.97 -29.29
N PHE A 358 0.66 3.74 -28.76
CA PHE A 358 0.21 2.55 -29.48
C PHE A 358 -1.28 2.60 -29.83
N LYS A 359 -2.11 3.10 -28.88
CA LYS A 359 -3.55 3.30 -29.12
C LYS A 359 -3.80 4.28 -30.29
N SER A 360 -3.01 5.35 -30.42
CA SER A 360 -3.13 6.31 -31.53
C SER A 360 -2.76 5.73 -32.88
N TYR A 361 -1.87 4.73 -32.93
CA TYR A 361 -1.51 4.00 -34.15
C TYR A 361 -2.36 2.75 -34.41
N GLY A 362 -3.39 2.51 -33.59
CA GLY A 362 -4.25 1.32 -33.69
C GLY A 362 -3.57 0.00 -33.30
N ILE A 363 -2.40 0.06 -32.67
CA ILE A 363 -1.64 -1.10 -32.22
C ILE A 363 -2.14 -1.51 -30.81
N LYS A 364 -2.61 -2.76 -30.70
CA LYS A 364 -3.02 -3.33 -29.40
C LYS A 364 -1.97 -4.35 -28.95
N ILE A 365 -1.32 -4.07 -27.83
CA ILE A 365 -0.39 -5.00 -27.18
C ILE A 365 -1.00 -5.33 -25.80
N GLY A 366 -1.45 -6.55 -25.64
CA GLY A 366 -1.97 -7.02 -24.35
C GLY A 366 -0.87 -7.01 -23.29
N SER A 367 -1.21 -6.61 -22.06
CA SER A 367 -0.29 -6.59 -20.92
C SER A 367 0.98 -5.74 -21.12
N LEU A 368 0.85 -4.64 -21.88
CA LEU A 368 1.99 -3.77 -22.23
C LEU A 368 2.78 -3.35 -20.97
N ASP A 369 2.09 -2.95 -19.92
CA ASP A 369 2.73 -2.46 -18.69
C ASP A 369 3.58 -3.54 -18.01
N SER A 370 3.13 -4.79 -18.04
CA SER A 370 3.87 -5.94 -17.51
C SER A 370 5.09 -6.28 -18.36
N ILE A 371 4.97 -6.16 -19.68
CA ILE A 371 6.10 -6.33 -20.61
C ILE A 371 7.17 -5.28 -20.33
N ILE A 372 6.78 -4.01 -20.17
CA ILE A 372 7.70 -2.92 -19.81
C ILE A 372 8.39 -3.23 -18.47
N ALA A 373 7.63 -3.61 -17.44
CA ALA A 373 8.16 -3.92 -16.12
C ALA A 373 9.23 -5.03 -16.16
N MET A 374 8.93 -6.13 -16.83
CA MET A 374 9.85 -7.26 -16.93
C MET A 374 11.06 -6.94 -17.82
N SER A 375 10.87 -6.15 -18.88
CA SER A 375 11.99 -5.68 -19.72
C SER A 375 12.95 -4.82 -18.90
N VAL A 376 12.42 -3.89 -18.09
CA VAL A 376 13.21 -3.05 -17.17
C VAL A 376 13.96 -3.91 -16.15
N ALA A 377 13.30 -4.90 -15.55
CA ALA A 377 13.94 -5.81 -14.61
C ALA A 377 15.13 -6.54 -15.27
N ILE A 378 14.95 -7.10 -16.46
CA ILE A 378 16.02 -7.79 -17.19
C ILE A 378 17.17 -6.83 -17.55
N ILE A 379 16.86 -5.63 -18.01
CA ILE A 379 17.85 -4.60 -18.33
C ILE A 379 18.74 -4.26 -17.11
N LEU A 380 18.16 -4.16 -15.92
CA LEU A 380 18.90 -3.90 -14.68
C LEU A 380 19.90 -5.03 -14.33
N PHE A 381 19.60 -6.28 -14.65
CA PHE A 381 20.52 -7.41 -14.51
C PHE A 381 21.62 -7.42 -15.56
N ILE A 382 21.40 -6.80 -16.73
CA ILE A 382 22.37 -6.79 -17.84
C ILE A 382 23.39 -5.66 -17.70
N ILE A 383 22.94 -4.45 -17.31
CA ILE A 383 23.79 -3.26 -17.30
C ILE A 383 24.86 -3.36 -16.19
N PRO A 384 26.17 -3.20 -16.53
CA PRO A 384 27.22 -3.15 -15.53
C PRO A 384 27.17 -1.83 -14.74
N ALA A 385 27.29 -1.90 -13.43
CA ALA A 385 27.33 -0.75 -12.54
C ALA A 385 28.72 -0.11 -12.48
N ASN A 386 29.76 -0.95 -12.58
CA ASN A 386 31.17 -0.53 -12.47
C ASN A 386 32.09 -1.42 -13.31
N SER A 387 33.37 -1.07 -13.35
CA SER A 387 34.42 -1.82 -14.08
C SER A 387 34.77 -3.17 -13.45
N SER A 388 34.35 -3.45 -12.21
CA SER A 388 34.57 -4.73 -11.52
C SER A 388 33.57 -5.80 -11.94
N GLY A 389 32.62 -5.48 -12.83
CA GLY A 389 31.63 -6.42 -13.35
C GLY A 389 30.35 -6.54 -12.50
N GLU A 390 30.22 -5.75 -11.43
CA GLU A 390 28.98 -5.66 -10.67
C GLU A 390 27.86 -5.13 -11.57
N ARG A 391 26.64 -5.64 -11.39
CA ARG A 391 25.44 -5.22 -12.15
C ARG A 391 24.61 -4.21 -11.36
N LEU A 392 23.74 -3.46 -12.04
CA LEU A 392 22.84 -2.50 -11.38
C LEU A 392 21.97 -3.20 -10.34
N ILE A 393 21.54 -4.43 -10.63
CA ILE A 393 20.96 -5.34 -9.67
C ILE A 393 21.59 -6.72 -9.80
N ASP A 394 21.76 -7.43 -8.71
CA ASP A 394 22.19 -8.82 -8.64
C ASP A 394 21.10 -9.70 -8.06
N TRP A 395 21.26 -11.02 -8.16
CA TRP A 395 20.27 -11.95 -7.63
C TRP A 395 20.18 -11.90 -6.10
N ASP A 396 21.29 -11.61 -5.43
CA ASP A 396 21.30 -11.47 -3.97
C ASP A 396 20.46 -10.30 -3.49
N THR A 397 20.38 -9.21 -4.24
CA THR A 397 19.44 -8.11 -4.00
C THR A 397 18.03 -8.50 -4.42
N ALA A 398 17.84 -9.10 -5.59
CA ALA A 398 16.52 -9.42 -6.13
C ALA A 398 15.77 -10.49 -5.33
N LYS A 399 16.45 -11.44 -4.67
CA LYS A 399 15.78 -12.41 -3.79
C LYS A 399 15.04 -11.77 -2.60
N HIS A 400 15.33 -10.50 -2.28
CA HIS A 400 14.63 -9.72 -1.26
C HIS A 400 13.37 -9.00 -1.76
N LEU A 401 12.87 -9.39 -2.95
CA LEU A 401 11.54 -8.96 -3.39
C LEU A 401 10.50 -9.31 -2.31
N PRO A 402 9.45 -8.48 -2.15
CA PRO A 402 8.37 -8.76 -1.21
C PRO A 402 7.47 -9.89 -1.75
N TRP A 403 7.97 -11.13 -1.67
CA TRP A 403 7.28 -12.34 -2.12
C TRP A 403 5.95 -12.56 -1.42
N ASP A 404 5.86 -12.14 -0.16
CA ASP A 404 4.65 -12.14 0.65
C ASP A 404 3.52 -11.34 -0.02
N ILE A 405 3.83 -10.17 -0.56
CA ILE A 405 2.87 -9.32 -1.28
C ILE A 405 2.46 -10.00 -2.59
N LEU A 406 3.39 -10.54 -3.36
CA LEU A 406 3.09 -11.21 -4.63
C LEU A 406 2.20 -12.44 -4.44
N LEU A 407 2.46 -13.24 -3.39
CA LEU A 407 1.62 -14.39 -3.04
C LEU A 407 0.23 -13.95 -2.58
N LEU A 408 0.17 -12.87 -1.80
CA LEU A 408 -1.12 -12.33 -1.32
C LEU A 408 -2.00 -11.87 -2.48
N PHE A 409 -1.41 -11.25 -3.51
CA PHE A 409 -2.13 -10.91 -4.75
C PHE A 409 -2.67 -12.15 -5.44
N GLY A 410 -1.83 -13.17 -5.62
CA GLY A 410 -2.23 -14.43 -6.25
C GLY A 410 -3.44 -15.06 -5.55
N GLY A 411 -3.43 -15.11 -4.22
CA GLY A 411 -4.53 -15.63 -3.42
C GLY A 411 -5.82 -14.81 -3.54
N GLY A 412 -5.69 -13.48 -3.52
CA GLY A 412 -6.83 -12.57 -3.73
C GLY A 412 -7.46 -12.73 -5.11
N LEU A 413 -6.62 -12.79 -6.15
CA LEU A 413 -7.08 -13.02 -7.53
C LEU A 413 -7.70 -14.42 -7.70
N ALA A 414 -7.09 -15.45 -7.11
CA ALA A 414 -7.64 -16.81 -7.16
C ALA A 414 -9.02 -16.90 -6.50
N LEU A 415 -9.21 -16.23 -5.36
CA LEU A 415 -10.51 -16.13 -4.70
C LEU A 415 -11.51 -15.38 -5.58
N SER A 416 -11.12 -14.22 -6.11
CA SER A 416 -11.97 -13.39 -6.98
C SER A 416 -12.43 -14.12 -8.24
N ALA A 417 -11.53 -14.86 -8.90
CA ALA A 417 -11.89 -15.65 -10.06
C ALA A 417 -13.01 -16.65 -9.78
N GLN A 418 -13.05 -17.22 -8.57
CA GLN A 418 -14.12 -18.14 -8.18
C GLN A 418 -15.44 -17.43 -7.86
N PHE A 419 -15.43 -16.18 -7.40
CA PHE A 419 -16.66 -15.38 -7.25
C PHE A 419 -17.41 -15.26 -8.59
N GLY A 420 -16.67 -14.98 -9.67
CA GLY A 420 -17.25 -14.91 -11.02
C GLY A 420 -17.67 -16.27 -11.55
N LYS A 421 -16.79 -17.28 -11.50
CA LYS A 421 -17.04 -18.63 -12.07
C LYS A 421 -18.21 -19.36 -11.44
N THR A 422 -18.38 -19.24 -10.12
CA THR A 422 -19.47 -19.91 -9.40
C THR A 422 -20.78 -19.11 -9.39
N GLY A 423 -20.72 -17.81 -9.69
CA GLY A 423 -21.86 -16.91 -9.62
C GLY A 423 -22.11 -16.33 -8.23
N LEU A 424 -21.15 -16.44 -7.29
CA LEU A 424 -21.27 -15.83 -5.96
C LEU A 424 -21.44 -14.32 -6.05
N SER A 425 -20.71 -13.64 -6.96
CA SER A 425 -20.86 -12.20 -7.20
C SER A 425 -22.27 -11.83 -7.63
N LEU A 426 -22.92 -12.63 -8.50
CA LEU A 426 -24.28 -12.42 -8.94
C LEU A 426 -25.27 -12.59 -7.79
N TRP A 427 -25.09 -13.65 -6.98
CA TRP A 427 -25.93 -13.87 -5.80
C TRP A 427 -25.83 -12.71 -4.80
N ILE A 428 -24.63 -12.22 -4.51
CA ILE A 428 -24.42 -11.04 -3.64
C ILE A 428 -25.14 -9.82 -4.24
N GLY A 429 -24.99 -9.60 -5.53
CA GLY A 429 -25.65 -8.51 -6.23
C GLY A 429 -27.16 -8.50 -6.04
N GLU A 430 -27.80 -9.64 -6.18
CA GLU A 430 -29.25 -9.77 -5.96
C GLU A 430 -29.67 -9.46 -4.51
N GLN A 431 -28.86 -9.82 -3.51
CA GLN A 431 -29.15 -9.49 -2.10
C GLN A 431 -29.17 -7.97 -1.84
N VAL A 432 -28.44 -7.19 -2.62
CA VAL A 432 -28.32 -5.73 -2.46
C VAL A 432 -29.11 -4.94 -3.51
N SER A 433 -29.80 -5.60 -4.41
CA SER A 433 -30.57 -4.97 -5.50
C SER A 433 -31.58 -3.93 -5.02
N SER A 434 -32.15 -4.12 -3.82
CA SER A 434 -33.05 -3.15 -3.18
C SER A 434 -32.37 -1.80 -2.86
N LEU A 435 -31.04 -1.75 -2.75
CA LEU A 435 -30.30 -0.50 -2.54
C LEU A 435 -30.19 0.35 -3.81
N SER A 436 -30.62 -0.15 -4.97
CA SER A 436 -30.64 0.59 -6.24
C SER A 436 -31.54 1.84 -6.21
N VAL A 437 -32.44 1.95 -5.24
CA VAL A 437 -33.23 3.18 -5.00
C VAL A 437 -32.40 4.33 -4.41
N LEU A 438 -31.22 4.04 -3.83
CA LEU A 438 -30.36 5.07 -3.30
C LEU A 438 -29.55 5.74 -4.42
N PRO A 439 -29.33 7.08 -4.34
CA PRO A 439 -28.40 7.74 -5.25
C PRO A 439 -27.02 7.08 -5.19
N MET A 440 -26.45 6.75 -6.35
CA MET A 440 -25.16 6.07 -6.49
C MET A 440 -24.05 6.71 -5.66
N VAL A 441 -23.98 8.03 -5.61
CA VAL A 441 -22.99 8.79 -4.83
C VAL A 441 -23.06 8.43 -3.35
N ILE A 442 -24.28 8.22 -2.81
CA ILE A 442 -24.46 7.82 -1.39
C ILE A 442 -23.91 6.42 -1.16
N VAL A 443 -24.14 5.50 -2.09
CA VAL A 443 -23.62 4.12 -1.98
C VAL A 443 -22.09 4.14 -2.03
N ILE A 444 -21.49 4.89 -2.98
CA ILE A 444 -20.03 5.03 -3.08
C ILE A 444 -19.45 5.65 -1.81
N LEU A 445 -20.04 6.72 -1.28
CA LEU A 445 -19.63 7.34 -0.02
C LEU A 445 -19.69 6.35 1.15
N ALA A 446 -20.79 5.60 1.26
CA ALA A 446 -20.97 4.63 2.34
C ALA A 446 -19.94 3.49 2.26
N VAL A 447 -19.71 2.94 1.08
CA VAL A 447 -18.72 1.88 0.86
C VAL A 447 -17.30 2.40 1.10
N THR A 448 -16.97 3.58 0.59
CA THR A 448 -15.66 4.22 0.82
C THR A 448 -15.42 4.44 2.31
N ALA A 449 -16.42 4.95 3.04
CA ALA A 449 -16.35 5.14 4.48
C ALA A 449 -16.16 3.80 5.22
N LEU A 450 -16.96 2.79 4.88
CA LEU A 450 -16.85 1.45 5.47
C LEU A 450 -15.43 0.90 5.31
N VAL A 451 -14.87 0.94 4.10
CA VAL A 451 -13.54 0.40 3.80
C VAL A 451 -12.44 1.19 4.51
N ILE A 452 -12.51 2.53 4.54
CA ILE A 452 -11.54 3.36 5.25
C ILE A 452 -11.51 3.04 6.75
N PHE A 453 -12.66 2.93 7.41
CA PHE A 453 -12.66 2.61 8.84
C PHE A 453 -12.31 1.15 9.13
N LEU A 454 -12.61 0.24 8.21
CA LEU A 454 -12.22 -1.15 8.36
C LEU A 454 -10.70 -1.35 8.20
N THR A 455 -10.08 -0.68 7.24
CA THR A 455 -8.62 -0.81 6.99
C THR A 455 -7.77 -0.23 8.12
N GLU A 456 -8.34 0.57 9.02
CA GLU A 456 -7.65 1.04 10.23
C GLU A 456 -7.29 -0.08 11.22
N ILE A 457 -8.05 -1.16 11.22
CA ILE A 457 -7.88 -2.29 12.13
C ILE A 457 -7.47 -3.57 11.39
N THR A 458 -7.32 -3.51 10.09
CA THR A 458 -6.95 -4.63 9.22
C THR A 458 -5.84 -4.23 8.25
N SER A 459 -5.19 -5.20 7.61
CA SER A 459 -4.21 -4.93 6.55
C SER A 459 -4.88 -4.33 5.31
N ASN A 460 -4.31 -3.25 4.74
CA ASN A 460 -4.79 -2.64 3.50
C ASN A 460 -4.97 -3.65 2.37
N THR A 461 -3.98 -4.53 2.20
CA THR A 461 -3.99 -5.55 1.15
C THR A 461 -5.07 -6.59 1.39
N ALA A 462 -5.23 -7.06 2.64
CA ALA A 462 -6.26 -8.00 3.01
C ALA A 462 -7.66 -7.41 2.83
N THR A 463 -7.86 -6.16 3.21
CA THR A 463 -9.11 -5.43 3.01
C THR A 463 -9.47 -5.35 1.52
N ALA A 464 -8.52 -4.93 0.68
CA ALA A 464 -8.76 -4.86 -0.76
C ALA A 464 -9.08 -6.24 -1.36
N ALA A 465 -8.32 -7.29 -0.99
CA ALA A 465 -8.51 -8.64 -1.50
C ALA A 465 -9.88 -9.24 -1.12
N ALA A 466 -10.38 -8.90 0.07
CA ALA A 466 -11.70 -9.35 0.51
C ALA A 466 -12.85 -8.54 -0.11
N PHE A 467 -12.70 -7.21 -0.19
CA PHE A 467 -13.81 -6.32 -0.55
C PHE A 467 -13.96 -6.03 -2.04
N ILE A 468 -12.88 -6.04 -2.83
CA ILE A 468 -12.98 -5.78 -4.28
C ILE A 468 -13.89 -6.81 -4.97
N PRO A 469 -13.75 -8.14 -4.77
CA PRO A 469 -14.66 -9.10 -5.38
C PRO A 469 -16.12 -8.94 -4.93
N VAL A 470 -16.33 -8.58 -3.66
CA VAL A 470 -17.67 -8.35 -3.11
C VAL A 470 -18.31 -7.12 -3.77
N ILE A 471 -17.59 -6.02 -3.87
CA ILE A 471 -18.14 -4.78 -4.43
C ILE A 471 -18.40 -4.89 -5.94
N ILE A 472 -17.65 -5.73 -6.65
CA ILE A 472 -17.94 -6.08 -8.05
C ILE A 472 -19.34 -6.72 -8.14
N GLY A 473 -19.64 -7.65 -7.25
CA GLY A 473 -20.97 -8.27 -7.17
C GLY A 473 -22.05 -7.25 -6.81
N VAL A 474 -21.80 -6.41 -5.83
CA VAL A 474 -22.71 -5.32 -5.42
C VAL A 474 -23.01 -4.38 -6.60
N ALA A 475 -21.97 -3.93 -7.32
CA ALA A 475 -22.13 -3.06 -8.48
C ALA A 475 -23.01 -3.70 -9.56
N GLY A 476 -22.80 -4.99 -9.85
CA GLY A 476 -23.64 -5.75 -10.78
C GLY A 476 -25.10 -5.81 -10.35
N GLY A 477 -25.39 -6.07 -9.07
CA GLY A 477 -26.75 -6.09 -8.53
C GLY A 477 -27.45 -4.73 -8.50
N LEU A 478 -26.66 -3.64 -8.46
CA LEU A 478 -27.18 -2.27 -8.58
C LEU A 478 -27.41 -1.85 -10.04
N GLY A 479 -27.12 -2.72 -11.02
CA GLY A 479 -27.27 -2.45 -12.44
C GLY A 479 -26.05 -1.83 -13.12
N TYR A 480 -24.92 -1.69 -12.40
CA TYR A 480 -23.65 -1.19 -12.94
C TYR A 480 -22.79 -2.37 -13.43
N ALA A 481 -23.07 -2.82 -14.65
CA ALA A 481 -22.33 -3.91 -15.29
C ALA A 481 -21.13 -3.40 -16.12
N GLU A 482 -20.32 -4.34 -16.61
CA GLU A 482 -19.16 -4.09 -17.47
C GLU A 482 -18.23 -3.02 -16.92
N HIS A 483 -17.90 -2.02 -17.70
CA HIS A 483 -16.94 -0.95 -17.36
C HIS A 483 -17.36 -0.09 -16.15
N ASN A 484 -18.67 0.06 -15.93
CA ASN A 484 -19.21 0.89 -14.85
C ASN A 484 -18.99 0.31 -13.44
N VAL A 485 -18.61 -0.96 -13.32
CA VAL A 485 -18.13 -1.55 -12.04
C VAL A 485 -16.98 -0.75 -11.44
N LEU A 486 -16.17 -0.09 -12.24
CA LEU A 486 -15.07 0.77 -11.80
C LEU A 486 -15.53 1.91 -10.87
N LEU A 487 -16.76 2.40 -11.01
CA LEU A 487 -17.32 3.43 -10.11
C LEU A 487 -17.32 3.01 -8.64
N PHE A 488 -17.39 1.71 -8.37
CA PHE A 488 -17.41 1.13 -7.03
C PHE A 488 -16.06 0.51 -6.66
N ALA A 489 -15.40 -0.16 -7.60
CA ALA A 489 -14.17 -0.89 -7.33
C ALA A 489 -12.97 0.04 -7.12
N ILE A 490 -12.85 1.14 -7.86
CA ILE A 490 -11.80 2.14 -7.68
C ILE A 490 -11.84 2.78 -6.28
N PRO A 491 -13.01 3.31 -5.79
CA PRO A 491 -13.09 3.84 -4.43
C PRO A 491 -12.66 2.85 -3.35
N VAL A 492 -13.01 1.56 -3.49
CA VAL A 492 -12.61 0.51 -2.54
C VAL A 492 -11.10 0.32 -2.51
N ALA A 493 -10.45 0.25 -3.67
CA ALA A 493 -8.99 0.10 -3.75
C ALA A 493 -8.27 1.32 -3.15
N LEU A 494 -8.71 2.53 -3.47
CA LEU A 494 -8.15 3.77 -2.93
C LEU A 494 -8.39 3.88 -1.42
N ALA A 495 -9.61 3.60 -0.96
CA ALA A 495 -10.02 3.61 0.44
C ALA A 495 -9.21 2.63 1.29
N ALA A 496 -8.97 1.42 0.78
CA ALA A 496 -8.18 0.41 1.48
C ALA A 496 -6.74 0.85 1.79
N THR A 497 -6.21 1.85 1.09
CA THR A 497 -4.88 2.43 1.36
C THR A 497 -4.91 3.56 2.39
N CYS A 498 -6.09 4.12 2.67
CA CYS A 498 -6.28 5.28 3.53
C CYS A 498 -6.52 4.86 5.00
N ALA A 499 -5.43 4.55 5.71
CA ALA A 499 -5.45 4.19 7.12
C ALA A 499 -4.47 5.07 7.91
N PHE A 500 -5.01 6.01 8.73
CA PHE A 500 -4.22 7.07 9.33
C PHE A 500 -4.37 7.20 10.85
N MET A 501 -5.36 6.52 11.48
CA MET A 501 -5.69 6.73 12.88
C MET A 501 -4.84 5.90 13.84
N LEU A 502 -4.45 4.68 13.45
CA LEU A 502 -3.82 3.73 14.36
C LEU A 502 -2.39 3.38 13.94
N PRO A 503 -1.48 3.18 14.92
CA PRO A 503 -0.12 2.73 14.62
C PRO A 503 -0.07 1.35 13.95
N VAL A 504 -1.02 0.47 14.29
CA VAL A 504 -1.09 -0.89 13.75
C VAL A 504 -1.64 -0.96 12.33
N ALA A 505 -2.29 0.11 11.85
CA ALA A 505 -2.94 0.13 10.55
C ALA A 505 -1.95 -0.01 9.39
N THR A 506 -0.80 0.65 9.48
CA THR A 506 0.24 0.60 8.44
C THR A 506 1.64 0.65 9.04
N PRO A 507 2.66 0.03 8.37
CA PRO A 507 4.05 0.16 8.82
C PRO A 507 4.55 1.61 8.93
N PRO A 508 4.25 2.54 8.00
CA PRO A 508 4.57 3.95 8.16
C PRO A 508 4.05 4.56 9.47
N ASN A 509 2.80 4.26 9.83
CA ASN A 509 2.21 4.73 11.08
C ASN A 509 2.94 4.16 12.30
N ALA A 510 3.25 2.85 12.28
CA ALA A 510 3.99 2.19 13.36
C ALA A 510 5.37 2.82 13.59
N ILE A 511 6.11 3.13 12.50
CA ILE A 511 7.43 3.74 12.57
C ILE A 511 7.33 5.18 13.09
N ALA A 512 6.37 5.97 12.59
CA ALA A 512 6.13 7.33 13.09
C ALA A 512 5.78 7.35 14.58
N TYR A 513 4.93 6.44 15.02
CA TYR A 513 4.61 6.25 16.44
C TYR A 513 5.84 5.79 17.25
N GLY A 514 6.61 4.86 16.68
CA GLY A 514 7.86 4.35 17.27
C GLY A 514 8.92 5.43 17.51
N SER A 515 8.91 6.53 16.73
CA SER A 515 9.81 7.67 16.92
C SER A 515 9.72 8.34 18.30
N GLY A 516 8.62 8.13 19.03
CA GLY A 516 8.36 8.74 20.33
C GLY A 516 7.81 10.17 20.30
N TYR A 517 7.84 10.83 19.14
CA TYR A 517 7.27 12.18 18.96
C TYR A 517 5.75 12.19 18.84
N VAL A 518 5.14 11.12 18.36
CA VAL A 518 3.71 11.01 18.11
C VAL A 518 3.04 10.11 19.15
N ARG A 519 1.96 10.58 19.79
CA ARG A 519 1.09 9.73 20.62
C ARG A 519 -0.07 9.17 19.81
N ILE A 520 -0.64 8.07 20.29
CA ILE A 520 -1.88 7.49 19.72
C ILE A 520 -2.99 8.55 19.61
N LYS A 521 -3.16 9.40 20.62
CA LYS A 521 -4.17 10.48 20.60
C LYS A 521 -3.94 11.49 19.48
N ASP A 522 -2.68 11.84 19.21
CA ASP A 522 -2.32 12.79 18.14
C ASP A 522 -2.60 12.16 16.78
N MET A 523 -2.28 10.86 16.62
CA MET A 523 -2.54 10.08 15.41
C MET A 523 -4.04 9.88 15.16
N ILE A 524 -4.82 9.48 16.19
CA ILE A 524 -6.27 9.34 16.07
C ILE A 524 -6.91 10.67 15.66
N LYS A 525 -6.50 11.78 16.31
CA LYS A 525 -7.04 13.11 16.00
C LYS A 525 -6.76 13.52 14.56
N ALA A 526 -5.53 13.34 14.09
CA ALA A 526 -5.15 13.69 12.72
C ALA A 526 -5.75 12.74 11.70
N GLY A 527 -5.66 11.43 11.95
CA GLY A 527 -6.14 10.38 11.07
C GLY A 527 -7.66 10.42 10.89
N PHE A 528 -8.43 10.68 11.95
CA PHE A 528 -9.89 10.78 11.85
C PHE A 528 -10.31 11.87 10.83
N TRP A 529 -9.77 13.07 10.95
CA TRP A 529 -10.09 14.15 10.03
C TRP A 529 -9.60 13.87 8.62
N LEU A 530 -8.41 13.25 8.50
CA LEU A 530 -7.88 12.89 7.20
C LEU A 530 -8.71 11.78 6.54
N ASN A 531 -9.22 10.81 7.30
CA ASN A 531 -10.16 9.80 6.82
C ASN A 531 -11.44 10.43 6.27
N ILE A 532 -12.03 11.37 7.01
CA ILE A 532 -13.22 12.10 6.54
C ILE A 532 -12.93 12.86 5.24
N ILE A 533 -11.82 13.59 5.16
CA ILE A 533 -11.39 14.28 3.95
C ILE A 533 -11.20 13.28 2.79
N SER A 534 -10.58 12.14 3.05
CA SER A 534 -10.33 11.10 2.03
C SER A 534 -11.62 10.52 1.48
N ILE A 535 -12.64 10.25 2.32
CA ILE A 535 -13.96 9.75 1.88
C ILE A 535 -14.55 10.68 0.81
N PHE A 536 -14.59 11.99 1.09
CA PHE A 536 -15.17 12.95 0.16
C PHE A 536 -14.30 13.16 -1.09
N LEU A 537 -12.98 13.27 -0.93
CA LEU A 537 -12.09 13.52 -2.06
C LEU A 537 -11.98 12.30 -2.99
N ILE A 538 -11.91 11.07 -2.48
CA ILE A 538 -11.92 9.86 -3.30
C ILE A 538 -13.22 9.80 -4.10
N THR A 539 -14.36 9.97 -3.44
CA THR A 539 -15.66 9.96 -4.11
C THR A 539 -15.74 11.05 -5.18
N ALA A 540 -15.35 12.29 -4.86
CA ALA A 540 -15.40 13.40 -5.80
C ALA A 540 -14.49 13.19 -7.02
N ILE A 541 -13.26 12.72 -6.82
CA ILE A 541 -12.30 12.48 -7.91
C ILE A 541 -12.77 11.33 -8.80
N VAL A 542 -13.28 10.24 -8.24
CA VAL A 542 -13.80 9.12 -9.03
C VAL A 542 -15.02 9.55 -9.84
N MET A 543 -15.94 10.32 -9.23
CA MET A 543 -17.15 10.82 -9.89
C MET A 543 -16.89 11.92 -10.93
N THR A 544 -15.69 12.50 -10.96
CA THR A 544 -15.34 13.59 -11.90
C THR A 544 -14.23 13.15 -12.86
N ILE A 545 -12.99 13.10 -12.38
CA ILE A 545 -11.83 12.72 -13.19
C ILE A 545 -11.91 11.25 -13.58
N GLY A 546 -12.30 10.35 -12.67
CA GLY A 546 -12.41 8.92 -12.93
C GLY A 546 -13.42 8.62 -14.03
N THR A 547 -14.60 9.24 -13.99
CA THR A 547 -15.61 9.09 -15.04
C THR A 547 -15.11 9.56 -16.40
N ALA A 548 -14.38 10.67 -16.44
CA ALA A 548 -13.83 11.21 -17.69
C ALA A 548 -12.67 10.36 -18.25
N VAL A 549 -11.80 9.83 -17.36
CA VAL A 549 -10.63 9.05 -17.78
C VAL A 549 -11.01 7.66 -18.26
N PHE A 550 -11.96 7.02 -17.57
CA PHE A 550 -12.37 5.63 -17.84
C PHE A 550 -13.68 5.54 -18.62
N ASP A 551 -14.22 6.65 -19.15
CA ASP A 551 -15.49 6.70 -19.90
C ASP A 551 -16.66 6.01 -19.16
N LEU A 552 -16.80 6.30 -17.85
CA LEU A 552 -17.84 5.69 -17.02
C LEU A 552 -19.14 6.49 -17.12
N LYS A 553 -20.27 5.75 -17.13
CA LYS A 553 -21.62 6.33 -17.21
C LYS A 553 -22.38 6.02 -15.91
N TYR A 554 -23.12 7.00 -15.41
CA TYR A 554 -23.96 6.90 -14.21
C TYR A 554 -25.38 7.33 -14.45
#